data_0f7ac075b2f3da26afe7b70a5785577e
#
_entry.id   0f7ac075b2f3da26afe7b70a5785577e
#
_cell.length_a   1.000
_cell.length_b   1.000
_cell.length_c   1.000
_cell.angle_alpha   90.00
_cell.angle_beta   90.00
_cell.angle_gamma   90.00
#
_symmetry.space_group_name_H-M   'P 1'
#
loop_
_entity.id
_entity.type
_entity.pdbx_description
1 polymer ?
#
loop_
_entity_poly.entity_id
_entity_poly.type
_entity_poly.pdbx_seq_one_letter_code
_entity_poly.pdbx_strand_id
1 'polypeptide(L)'
;VCASSAVLVTFEDGLEVKREQIADFTARDPQPRIHKYGTNIVVRTLQTPSGSVQYWRKIRMLATSYSSSTAGVTRDKAWYGRARCGVVMHFGIVAVDPRVVNLGSNVYVDGYGVGNACDTGSAIIGKRIDLGYDDSNLDYWYRWVDVYLLTPAPSNITYRLE
;
A
#
# COMPACT_ATOMS: atom_id res chain seq x y z
N VAL A 1 18.40 14.12 10.02
CA VAL A 1 19.39 14.74 10.91
C VAL A 1 20.20 15.70 10.05
N CYS A 2 20.11 17.00 10.31
CA CYS A 2 21.01 17.97 9.69
C CYS A 2 22.22 18.10 10.61
N ALA A 3 23.30 17.39 10.29
CA ALA A 3 24.59 17.61 10.89
C ALA A 3 25.28 18.76 10.16
N SER A 4 25.88 19.65 10.88
CA SER A 4 26.74 20.72 10.36
C SER A 4 28.12 20.61 10.98
N SER A 5 29.14 20.79 10.17
CA SER A 5 30.52 20.86 10.65
C SER A 5 31.12 22.24 10.37
N ALA A 6 31.87 22.75 11.30
CA ALA A 6 32.67 23.94 11.10
C ALA A 6 34.09 23.54 10.73
N VAL A 7 34.63 24.10 9.65
CA VAL A 7 35.96 23.81 9.13
C VAL A 7 36.74 25.10 9.07
N LEU A 8 37.94 25.12 9.66
CA LEU A 8 38.92 26.19 9.53
C LEU A 8 39.80 25.90 8.32
N VAL A 9 39.84 26.81 7.38
CA VAL A 9 40.72 26.72 6.20
C VAL A 9 41.75 27.83 6.25
N THR A 10 43.00 27.46 6.23
CA THR A 10 44.13 28.41 6.19
C THR A 10 44.67 28.55 4.77
N PHE A 11 44.85 29.76 4.34
CA PHE A 11 45.44 30.09 3.03
C PHE A 11 46.79 30.80 3.20
N GLU A 12 47.76 30.44 2.39
CA GLU A 12 49.03 31.15 2.20
C GLU A 12 49.19 31.44 0.72
N ASP A 13 49.52 32.70 0.38
CA ASP A 13 49.65 33.17 -1.01
C ASP A 13 48.47 32.80 -1.94
N GLY A 14 47.26 32.75 -1.38
CA GLY A 14 46.02 32.40 -2.10
C GLY A 14 45.79 30.90 -2.33
N LEU A 15 46.68 30.03 -1.82
CA LEU A 15 46.56 28.59 -1.87
C LEU A 15 46.10 28.04 -0.51
N GLU A 16 45.18 27.06 -0.53
CA GLU A 16 44.78 26.37 0.67
C GLU A 16 45.91 25.47 1.18
N VAL A 17 46.47 25.78 2.37
CA VAL A 17 47.60 25.04 2.97
C VAL A 17 47.17 24.14 4.12
N LYS A 18 46.02 24.41 4.74
CA LYS A 18 45.49 23.59 5.83
C LYS A 18 43.99 23.65 5.87
N ARG A 19 43.39 22.49 6.14
CA ARG A 19 41.96 22.34 6.42
C ARG A 19 41.80 21.53 7.70
N GLU A 20 41.12 22.06 8.70
CA GLU A 20 40.97 21.45 10.01
C GLU A 20 39.52 21.55 10.44
N GLN A 21 38.92 20.42 10.79
CA GLN A 21 37.59 20.39 11.36
C GLN A 21 37.63 20.81 12.83
N ILE A 22 36.98 21.92 13.14
CA ILE A 22 37.05 22.52 14.49
C ILE A 22 35.83 22.22 15.33
N ALA A 23 34.70 21.87 14.74
CA ALA A 23 33.50 21.48 15.48
C ALA A 23 32.55 20.66 14.61
N ASP A 24 31.91 19.70 15.24
CA ASP A 24 30.69 19.04 14.74
C ASP A 24 29.55 19.41 15.69
N PHE A 25 28.44 19.82 15.11
CA PHE A 25 27.25 20.12 15.89
C PHE A 25 25.97 19.75 15.13
N THR A 26 24.96 19.39 15.89
CA THR A 26 23.61 19.19 15.34
C THR A 26 22.94 20.54 15.20
N ALA A 27 22.80 21.03 13.98
CA ALA A 27 22.20 22.35 13.70
C ALA A 27 20.72 22.43 14.12
N ARG A 28 20.06 21.30 14.18
CA ARG A 28 18.67 21.16 14.65
C ARG A 28 18.41 19.75 15.14
N ASP A 29 17.81 19.62 16.30
CA ASP A 29 17.36 18.31 16.80
C ASP A 29 16.32 17.72 15.86
N PRO A 30 16.36 16.40 15.63
CA PRO A 30 15.35 15.71 14.84
C PRO A 30 13.98 15.93 15.48
N GLN A 31 13.04 16.48 14.71
CA GLN A 31 11.65 16.56 15.15
C GLN A 31 10.95 15.26 14.80
N PRO A 32 10.39 14.52 15.75
CA PRO A 32 9.67 13.30 15.46
C PRO A 32 8.42 13.62 14.64
N ARG A 33 8.21 12.87 13.57
CA ARG A 33 6.96 12.94 12.81
C ARG A 33 5.87 12.21 13.58
N ILE A 34 4.93 12.95 14.13
CA ILE A 34 3.82 12.40 14.91
C ILE A 34 2.63 12.14 13.96
N HIS A 35 2.25 10.88 13.81
CA HIS A 35 1.02 10.49 13.13
C HIS A 35 -0.05 10.16 14.18
N LYS A 36 -1.17 10.86 14.13
CA LYS A 36 -2.33 10.58 14.99
C LYS A 36 -3.40 9.88 14.17
N TYR A 37 -3.89 8.76 14.65
CA TYR A 37 -4.97 8.00 14.03
C TYR A 37 -6.21 8.02 14.92
N GLY A 38 -7.37 8.24 14.31
CA GLY A 38 -8.63 7.99 15.00
C GLY A 38 -8.81 6.48 15.18
N THR A 39 -8.96 6.04 16.41
CA THR A 39 -9.20 4.62 16.76
C THR A 39 -10.68 4.26 16.81
N ASN A 40 -11.56 5.27 16.71
CA ASN A 40 -13.01 5.02 16.71
C ASN A 40 -13.47 4.55 15.33
N ILE A 41 -14.03 3.35 15.29
CA ILE A 41 -14.59 2.77 14.06
C ILE A 41 -16.02 3.26 13.90
N VAL A 42 -16.27 4.03 12.86
CA VAL A 42 -17.61 4.48 12.48
C VAL A 42 -18.08 3.70 11.25
N VAL A 43 -19.08 2.84 11.44
CA VAL A 43 -19.71 2.11 10.33
C VAL A 43 -20.63 3.04 9.55
N ARG A 44 -20.52 3.00 8.23
CA ARG A 44 -21.33 3.76 7.27
C ARG A 44 -21.93 2.83 6.24
N THR A 45 -23.03 3.26 5.63
CA THR A 45 -23.69 2.53 4.55
C THR A 45 -23.35 3.18 3.21
N LEU A 46 -22.99 2.37 2.23
CA LEU A 46 -22.81 2.74 0.83
C LEU A 46 -23.90 2.07 -0.01
N GLN A 47 -24.57 2.84 -0.85
CA GLN A 47 -25.49 2.30 -1.86
C GLN A 47 -24.67 1.89 -3.08
N THR A 48 -24.84 0.66 -3.54
CA THR A 48 -24.17 0.10 -4.72
C THR A 48 -25.21 -0.42 -5.72
N PRO A 49 -24.86 -0.65 -6.98
CA PRO A 49 -25.77 -1.26 -7.96
C PRO A 49 -26.31 -2.63 -7.51
N SER A 50 -25.57 -3.37 -6.69
CA SER A 50 -25.95 -4.69 -6.17
C SER A 50 -26.61 -4.66 -4.80
N GLY A 51 -26.98 -3.48 -4.28
CA GLY A 51 -27.56 -3.28 -2.96
C GLY A 51 -26.69 -2.47 -2.02
N SER A 52 -27.11 -2.33 -0.76
CA SER A 52 -26.34 -1.57 0.23
C SER A 52 -25.28 -2.43 0.91
N VAL A 53 -24.09 -1.86 1.11
CA VAL A 53 -23.00 -2.48 1.86
C VAL A 53 -22.61 -1.60 3.04
N GLN A 54 -22.16 -2.22 4.13
CA GLN A 54 -21.61 -1.49 5.28
C GLN A 54 -20.10 -1.50 5.24
N TYR A 55 -19.51 -0.33 5.44
CA TYR A 55 -18.07 -0.17 5.48
C TYR A 55 -17.62 0.65 6.69
N TRP A 56 -16.40 0.40 7.14
CA TRP A 56 -15.82 1.11 8.28
C TRP A 56 -14.63 2.02 7.88
N ARG A 57 -14.05 1.83 6.68
CA ARG A 57 -12.93 2.63 6.19
C ARG A 57 -13.00 2.79 4.67
N LYS A 58 -12.62 3.96 4.19
CA LYS A 58 -12.46 4.25 2.76
C LYS A 58 -11.02 4.68 2.50
N ILE A 59 -10.39 4.13 1.45
CA ILE A 59 -9.01 4.43 1.06
C ILE A 59 -8.99 4.69 -0.44
N ARG A 60 -8.34 5.77 -0.86
CA ARG A 60 -8.06 6.04 -2.27
C ARG A 60 -6.85 5.22 -2.70
N MET A 61 -6.99 4.32 -3.68
CA MET A 61 -5.96 3.39 -4.12
C MET A 61 -5.83 3.38 -5.64
N LEU A 62 -4.61 3.11 -6.14
CA LEU A 62 -4.38 2.82 -7.55
C LEU A 62 -4.80 1.38 -7.82
N ALA A 63 -5.83 1.20 -8.63
CA ALA A 63 -6.30 -0.11 -9.06
C ALA A 63 -5.61 -0.55 -10.35
N THR A 64 -5.11 -1.77 -10.35
CA THR A 64 -4.68 -2.54 -11.50
C THR A 64 -5.47 -3.84 -11.55
N SER A 65 -5.27 -4.68 -12.56
CA SER A 65 -5.99 -5.94 -12.71
C SER A 65 -5.07 -7.06 -13.15
N TYR A 66 -5.39 -8.28 -12.75
CA TYR A 66 -4.64 -9.48 -13.08
C TYR A 66 -5.54 -10.71 -13.16
N SER A 67 -5.01 -11.77 -13.76
CA SER A 67 -5.60 -13.11 -13.79
C SER A 67 -4.50 -14.16 -13.60
N SER A 68 -4.85 -15.42 -13.58
CA SER A 68 -3.86 -16.51 -13.47
C SER A 68 -2.77 -16.43 -14.53
N SER A 69 -3.13 -16.06 -15.76
CA SER A 69 -2.18 -15.97 -16.88
C SER A 69 -1.29 -14.72 -16.84
N THR A 70 -1.69 -13.66 -16.13
CA THR A 70 -0.96 -12.39 -16.06
C THR A 70 -0.26 -12.14 -14.72
N ALA A 71 -0.45 -13.02 -13.74
CA ALA A 71 0.14 -12.91 -12.40
C ALA A 71 1.67 -13.07 -12.33
N GLY A 72 2.34 -13.29 -13.47
CA GLY A 72 3.79 -13.45 -13.55
C GLY A 72 4.32 -14.80 -13.05
N VAL A 73 3.43 -15.75 -12.78
CA VAL A 73 3.79 -17.15 -12.40
C VAL A 73 3.66 -18.04 -13.64
N THR A 74 4.69 -18.82 -13.93
CA THR A 74 4.67 -19.74 -15.06
C THR A 74 3.90 -21.03 -14.74
N ARG A 75 3.28 -21.65 -15.76
CA ARG A 75 2.37 -22.80 -15.60
C ARG A 75 3.02 -24.06 -15.02
N ASP A 76 4.34 -24.16 -15.06
CA ASP A 76 5.13 -25.26 -14.48
C ASP A 76 5.23 -25.21 -12.96
N LYS A 77 4.87 -24.08 -12.35
CA LYS A 77 4.92 -23.93 -10.88
C LYS A 77 3.69 -24.54 -10.20
N ALA A 78 3.91 -25.23 -9.09
CA ALA A 78 2.84 -25.86 -8.31
C ALA A 78 1.80 -24.86 -7.76
N TRP A 79 2.16 -23.60 -7.64
CA TRP A 79 1.28 -22.51 -7.17
C TRP A 79 0.70 -21.66 -8.30
N TYR A 80 0.88 -22.06 -9.57
CA TYR A 80 0.26 -21.38 -10.70
C TYR A 80 -1.25 -21.27 -10.49
N GLY A 81 -1.79 -20.07 -10.72
CA GLY A 81 -3.22 -19.80 -10.57
C GLY A 81 -3.75 -19.89 -9.13
N ARG A 82 -2.88 -19.78 -8.13
CA ARG A 82 -3.29 -19.73 -6.71
C ARG A 82 -2.95 -18.39 -6.09
N ALA A 83 -3.93 -17.83 -5.38
CA ALA A 83 -3.73 -16.68 -4.52
C ALA A 83 -2.93 -17.06 -3.27
N ARG A 84 -2.37 -16.07 -2.57
CA ARG A 84 -1.58 -16.28 -1.34
C ARG A 84 -2.32 -17.07 -0.26
N CYS A 85 -3.63 -16.93 -0.14
CA CYS A 85 -4.45 -17.70 0.81
C CYS A 85 -4.66 -19.17 0.39
N GLY A 86 -4.15 -19.59 -0.77
CA GLY A 86 -4.22 -20.96 -1.27
C GLY A 86 -5.41 -21.27 -2.17
N VAL A 87 -6.39 -20.37 -2.29
CA VAL A 87 -7.53 -20.57 -3.20
C VAL A 87 -7.10 -20.43 -4.67
N VAL A 88 -7.84 -21.08 -5.56
CA VAL A 88 -7.67 -20.89 -7.00
C VAL A 88 -8.10 -19.47 -7.36
N MET A 89 -7.29 -18.80 -8.18
CA MET A 89 -7.55 -17.46 -8.66
C MET A 89 -8.84 -17.39 -9.45
N HIS A 90 -9.69 -16.44 -9.12
CA HIS A 90 -10.96 -16.16 -9.79
C HIS A 90 -11.38 -14.71 -9.55
N PHE A 91 -12.40 -14.27 -10.29
CA PHE A 91 -13.03 -12.96 -10.05
C PHE A 91 -13.47 -12.81 -8.60
N GLY A 92 -13.16 -11.66 -8.00
CA GLY A 92 -13.46 -11.38 -6.58
C GLY A 92 -12.28 -11.62 -5.62
N ILE A 93 -11.16 -12.19 -6.08
CA ILE A 93 -9.90 -12.17 -5.31
C ILE A 93 -9.17 -10.87 -5.60
N VAL A 94 -8.69 -10.18 -4.56
CA VAL A 94 -7.87 -8.97 -4.76
C VAL A 94 -6.54 -9.09 -4.02
N ALA A 95 -5.48 -8.60 -4.68
CA ALA A 95 -4.17 -8.49 -4.07
C ALA A 95 -3.99 -7.09 -3.45
N VAL A 96 -3.42 -7.07 -2.25
CA VAL A 96 -3.22 -5.85 -1.45
C VAL A 96 -1.86 -5.86 -0.75
N ASP A 97 -1.41 -4.70 -0.28
CA ASP A 97 -0.35 -4.61 0.71
C ASP A 97 -0.94 -4.88 2.11
N PRO A 98 -0.53 -5.97 2.81
CA PRO A 98 -1.06 -6.30 4.13
C PRO A 98 -0.79 -5.23 5.21
N ARG A 99 0.15 -4.31 4.93
CA ARG A 99 0.43 -3.16 5.80
C ARG A 99 -0.59 -2.03 5.65
N VAL A 100 -1.46 -2.09 4.64
CA VAL A 100 -2.51 -1.09 4.34
C VAL A 100 -3.90 -1.69 4.52
N VAL A 101 -4.11 -2.91 4.01
CA VAL A 101 -5.38 -3.65 4.10
C VAL A 101 -5.08 -5.03 4.66
N ASN A 102 -5.71 -5.37 5.77
CA ASN A 102 -5.56 -6.69 6.39
C ASN A 102 -6.00 -7.79 5.43
N LEU A 103 -5.20 -8.86 5.30
CA LEU A 103 -5.63 -10.05 4.57
C LEU A 103 -6.88 -10.66 5.21
N GLY A 104 -7.77 -11.19 4.38
CA GLY A 104 -9.08 -11.70 4.77
C GLY A 104 -10.17 -10.62 4.83
N SER A 105 -9.83 -9.34 4.70
CA SER A 105 -10.84 -8.27 4.63
C SER A 105 -11.62 -8.35 3.33
N ASN A 106 -12.94 -8.10 3.41
CA ASN A 106 -13.73 -7.83 2.23
C ASN A 106 -13.67 -6.34 1.89
N VAL A 107 -13.59 -6.06 0.61
CA VAL A 107 -13.56 -4.70 0.07
C VAL A 107 -14.63 -4.54 -1.00
N TYR A 108 -15.12 -3.32 -1.18
CA TYR A 108 -15.92 -2.96 -2.33
C TYR A 108 -15.16 -1.92 -3.14
N VAL A 109 -15.10 -2.13 -4.45
CA VAL A 109 -14.50 -1.22 -5.43
C VAL A 109 -15.55 -0.88 -6.47
N ASP A 110 -15.76 0.43 -6.68
CA ASP A 110 -16.76 0.88 -7.65
C ASP A 110 -16.39 0.45 -9.08
N GLY A 111 -17.35 -0.12 -9.79
CA GLY A 111 -17.17 -0.69 -11.11
C GLY A 111 -16.62 -2.12 -11.14
N TYR A 112 -16.03 -2.62 -10.03
CA TYR A 112 -15.59 -4.01 -9.90
C TYR A 112 -16.56 -4.83 -9.02
N GLY A 113 -16.98 -4.27 -7.89
CA GLY A 113 -17.84 -4.96 -6.93
C GLY A 113 -17.11 -5.37 -5.67
N VAL A 114 -17.60 -6.44 -5.03
CA VAL A 114 -17.03 -6.99 -3.80
C VAL A 114 -15.85 -7.90 -4.12
N GLY A 115 -14.73 -7.70 -3.40
CA GLY A 115 -13.54 -8.55 -3.46
C GLY A 115 -13.06 -8.96 -2.08
N ASN A 116 -12.38 -10.10 -2.00
CA ASN A 116 -11.69 -10.57 -0.80
C ASN A 116 -10.19 -10.32 -0.90
N ALA A 117 -9.62 -9.63 0.08
CA ALA A 117 -8.19 -9.35 0.18
C ALA A 117 -7.41 -10.62 0.57
N CYS A 118 -7.22 -11.51 -0.37
CA CYS A 118 -6.71 -12.87 -0.17
C CYS A 118 -5.36 -13.09 -0.87
N ASP A 119 -4.85 -12.08 -1.59
CA ASP A 119 -3.61 -12.18 -2.33
C ASP A 119 -2.64 -11.04 -2.06
N THR A 120 -1.39 -11.22 -2.47
CA THR A 120 -0.33 -10.21 -2.40
C THR A 120 0.56 -10.30 -3.64
N GLY A 121 1.16 -9.20 -4.04
CA GLY A 121 2.13 -9.16 -5.13
C GLY A 121 3.34 -8.31 -4.77
N SER A 122 4.52 -8.64 -5.32
CA SER A 122 5.75 -7.87 -5.08
C SER A 122 5.65 -6.41 -5.53
N ALA A 123 4.81 -6.14 -6.54
CA ALA A 123 4.52 -4.81 -7.04
C ALA A 123 3.31 -4.14 -6.36
N ILE A 124 2.57 -4.86 -5.49
CA ILE A 124 1.38 -4.36 -4.81
C ILE A 124 1.79 -3.84 -3.44
N ILE A 125 2.29 -2.62 -3.43
CA ILE A 125 2.85 -1.96 -2.25
C ILE A 125 2.10 -0.65 -1.98
N GLY A 126 1.86 -0.36 -0.70
CA GLY A 126 1.20 0.87 -0.25
C GLY A 126 -0.27 0.94 -0.70
N LYS A 127 -0.67 2.08 -1.23
CA LYS A 127 -2.06 2.31 -1.71
C LYS A 127 -2.27 1.81 -3.14
N ARG A 128 -1.92 0.56 -3.39
CA ARG A 128 -2.19 -0.14 -4.63
C ARG A 128 -3.03 -1.37 -4.35
N ILE A 129 -4.01 -1.64 -5.21
CA ILE A 129 -4.86 -2.82 -5.20
C ILE A 129 -4.85 -3.46 -6.59
N ASP A 130 -4.75 -4.78 -6.66
CA ASP A 130 -4.81 -5.52 -7.91
C ASP A 130 -6.07 -6.37 -7.94
N LEU A 131 -6.92 -6.13 -8.92
CA LEU A 131 -8.25 -6.70 -9.04
C LEU A 131 -8.18 -8.01 -9.83
N GLY A 132 -8.54 -9.10 -9.18
CA GLY A 132 -8.44 -10.41 -9.78
C GLY A 132 -9.64 -10.77 -10.66
N TYR A 133 -9.34 -11.40 -11.77
CA TYR A 133 -10.29 -11.85 -12.77
C TYR A 133 -10.02 -13.30 -13.17
N ASP A 134 -11.00 -13.94 -13.78
CA ASP A 134 -10.75 -15.16 -14.54
C ASP A 134 -10.06 -14.80 -15.86
N ASP A 135 -9.28 -15.73 -16.43
CA ASP A 135 -8.58 -15.48 -17.70
C ASP A 135 -9.52 -15.12 -18.84
N SER A 136 -10.77 -15.55 -18.77
CA SER A 136 -11.79 -15.35 -19.81
C SER A 136 -12.51 -14.00 -19.75
N ASN A 137 -12.43 -13.30 -18.60
CA ASN A 137 -13.18 -12.04 -18.37
C ASN A 137 -12.29 -10.89 -17.87
N LEU A 138 -10.97 -11.00 -18.04
CA LEU A 138 -10.02 -9.99 -17.61
C LEU A 138 -10.34 -8.62 -18.24
N ASP A 139 -10.67 -7.66 -17.39
CA ASP A 139 -10.80 -6.24 -17.74
C ASP A 139 -9.58 -5.48 -17.23
N TYR A 140 -9.02 -4.57 -18.04
CA TYR A 140 -7.78 -3.88 -17.72
C TYR A 140 -8.02 -2.60 -16.94
N TRP A 141 -7.43 -2.53 -15.75
CA TRP A 141 -7.49 -1.40 -14.83
C TRP A 141 -6.12 -0.73 -14.66
N TYR A 142 -6.13 0.57 -14.74
CA TYR A 142 -5.03 1.43 -14.33
C TYR A 142 -5.59 2.81 -13.98
N ARG A 143 -6.23 2.91 -12.80
CA ARG A 143 -6.88 4.15 -12.37
C ARG A 143 -7.01 4.24 -10.86
N TRP A 144 -7.09 5.45 -10.36
CA TRP A 144 -7.36 5.71 -8.94
C TRP A 144 -8.84 5.51 -8.64
N VAL A 145 -9.12 4.70 -7.63
CA VAL A 145 -10.48 4.36 -7.18
C VAL A 145 -10.61 4.51 -5.68
N ASP A 146 -11.84 4.67 -5.21
CA ASP A 146 -12.17 4.54 -3.80
C ASP A 146 -12.41 3.07 -3.46
N VAL A 147 -11.67 2.56 -2.48
CA VAL A 147 -11.79 1.20 -1.94
C VAL A 147 -12.44 1.30 -0.57
N TYR A 148 -13.56 0.62 -0.39
CA TYR A 148 -14.33 0.59 0.86
C TYR A 148 -14.07 -0.72 1.57
N LEU A 149 -13.48 -0.67 2.77
CA LEU A 149 -13.26 -1.84 3.61
C LEU A 149 -14.56 -2.18 4.32
N LEU A 150 -15.11 -3.35 4.00
CA LEU A 150 -16.43 -3.76 4.47
C LEU A 150 -16.37 -4.28 5.93
N THR A 151 -17.52 -4.29 6.57
CA THR A 151 -17.68 -4.91 7.89
C THR A 151 -17.69 -6.45 7.80
N PRO A 152 -17.22 -7.15 8.85
CA PRO A 152 -16.70 -6.62 10.11
C PRO A 152 -15.29 -6.03 9.98
N ALA A 153 -14.99 -4.99 10.77
CA ALA A 153 -13.62 -4.50 10.87
C ALA A 153 -12.74 -5.55 11.57
N PRO A 154 -11.49 -5.75 11.13
CA PRO A 154 -10.58 -6.68 11.79
C PRO A 154 -10.22 -6.19 13.21
N SER A 155 -9.93 -7.13 14.13
CA SER A 155 -9.54 -6.80 15.50
C SER A 155 -8.15 -6.13 15.59
N ASN A 156 -7.29 -6.39 14.63
CA ASN A 156 -5.92 -5.88 14.54
C ASN A 156 -5.76 -4.99 13.30
N ILE A 157 -6.37 -3.81 13.33
CA ILE A 157 -6.34 -2.89 12.19
C ILE A 157 -4.91 -2.42 11.91
N THR A 158 -4.49 -2.56 10.67
CA THR A 158 -3.23 -1.98 10.18
C THR A 158 -3.47 -0.56 9.71
N TYR A 159 -2.80 0.41 10.35
CA TYR A 159 -2.88 1.83 10.00
C TYR A 159 -1.60 2.31 9.34
N ARG A 160 -1.33 1.92 8.11
CA ARG A 160 -0.28 2.55 7.33
C ARG A 160 -0.87 3.63 6.45
N LEU A 161 -0.42 4.86 6.62
CA LEU A 161 -0.87 6.05 5.88
C LEU A 161 0.29 6.61 5.03
N GLU A 162 0.83 5.85 4.14
CA GLU A 162 1.77 6.37 3.15
C GLU A 162 1.08 6.66 1.83
#